data_d78006959e87d68714f982d50f0d7c73
#
_entry.id   d78006959e87d68714f982d50f0d7c73
#
_cell.length_a   1.000
_cell.length_b   1.000
_cell.length_c   1.000
_cell.angle_alpha   90.00
_cell.angle_beta   90.00
_cell.angle_gamma   90.00
#
_symmetry.space_group_name_H-M   'P 1'
#
loop_
_entity.id
_entity.type
_entity.pdbx_description
1 polymer ?
#
loop_
_entity_poly.entity_id
_entity_poly.type
_entity_poly.pdbx_seq_one_letter_code
_entity_poly.pdbx_strand_id
1 'polypeptide(L)'
;MKKAILIIIGAVLFALVLTNLLQSEDYYNLKLEKLKQEHAIKPISSVDHSKFEILQQEFDTPQDVTEACISCHTERHREVMHSSHWNWERISYIEGRGIEASGKSNVINNFCIGAQSNEQACAKCHIGFGMSNNHFDFENARNVDCMVCHDNSEAYIKGAATAGYPDRSVNLSQVAQHVGQPTKHNCGSCHFNGGGGNNVKHGDLEQALLGCDRNVDVHMASNGMDMSCTACHTAENHQMLGKLYSVSSDNTHRATCEQCHTNTPHFDPIINRHNAKVSCQACHIPEYAKVNATKMAWYWSESGKLKDGEPYTVDDEMGNHIYTSIKGSFKWATNAKPDYMWFNGTANLYLLGDTIDEHPLILNNLHGSHDDGESKIIPVKIHVGDQIYDKVHNILIQPKLHGTQKGDSAFWIDFDWPKAAEAGMKQVGLPYSGEYGFVETVMYWPVNHMVAPKDQAVGCAECHTRNNDGRLAQLSGFYLPGRDYNKPLDFAGIFLFFASIGGVLIHAAIRILVSIKKKRYEMNVIDYENEQQI
;
A
#
# COMPACT_ATOMS: atom_id res chain seq x y z
N MET A 1 53.25 22.33 -21.43
CA MET A 1 52.41 21.10 -21.47
C MET A 1 52.61 20.18 -20.26
N LYS A 2 53.84 19.70 -19.94
CA LYS A 2 54.06 18.75 -18.81
C LYS A 2 53.55 19.26 -17.46
N LYS A 3 53.69 20.55 -17.10
CA LYS A 3 53.20 21.12 -15.84
C LYS A 3 51.66 21.18 -15.77
N ALA A 4 50.98 21.47 -16.89
CA ALA A 4 49.52 21.50 -16.93
C ALA A 4 48.91 20.09 -16.78
N ILE A 5 49.54 19.08 -17.38
CA ILE A 5 49.11 17.67 -17.25
C ILE A 5 49.25 17.21 -15.79
N LEU A 6 50.38 17.56 -15.13
CA LEU A 6 50.58 17.23 -13.70
C LEU A 6 49.54 17.89 -12.78
N ILE A 7 49.10 19.12 -13.06
CA ILE A 7 48.06 19.82 -12.29
C ILE A 7 46.70 19.12 -12.49
N ILE A 8 46.38 18.73 -13.72
CA ILE A 8 45.13 18.02 -14.02
C ILE A 8 45.08 16.64 -13.34
N ILE A 9 46.19 15.89 -13.42
CA ILE A 9 46.29 14.58 -12.74
C ILE A 9 46.18 14.76 -11.22
N GLY A 10 46.85 15.79 -10.67
CA GLY A 10 46.73 16.11 -9.23
C GLY A 10 45.29 16.48 -8.81
N ALA A 11 44.57 17.26 -9.62
CA ALA A 11 43.18 17.63 -9.36
C ALA A 11 42.23 16.42 -9.46
N VAL A 12 42.46 15.53 -10.43
CA VAL A 12 41.68 14.28 -10.57
C VAL A 12 41.94 13.33 -9.40
N LEU A 13 43.20 13.15 -9.01
CA LEU A 13 43.57 12.32 -7.85
C LEU A 13 42.99 12.91 -6.55
N PHE A 14 43.06 14.22 -6.38
CA PHE A 14 42.49 14.91 -5.23
C PHE A 14 40.93 14.74 -5.20
N ALA A 15 40.27 14.88 -6.34
CA ALA A 15 38.84 14.64 -6.45
C ALA A 15 38.45 13.19 -6.14
N LEU A 16 39.27 12.21 -6.62
CA LEU A 16 39.04 10.78 -6.30
C LEU A 16 39.29 10.47 -4.82
N VAL A 17 40.30 11.07 -4.20
CA VAL A 17 40.57 10.93 -2.77
C VAL A 17 39.44 11.59 -1.96
N LEU A 18 38.99 12.76 -2.38
CA LEU A 18 37.89 13.48 -1.72
C LEU A 18 36.56 12.71 -1.82
N THR A 19 36.28 12.13 -3.00
CA THR A 19 35.08 11.27 -3.16
C THR A 19 35.14 10.00 -2.32
N ASN A 20 36.32 9.36 -2.22
CA ASN A 20 36.50 8.20 -1.35
C ASN A 20 36.39 8.56 0.15
N LEU A 21 36.95 9.69 0.57
CA LEU A 21 36.83 10.17 1.96
C LEU A 21 35.38 10.57 2.31
N LEU A 22 34.62 11.07 1.34
CA LEU A 22 33.21 11.44 1.54
C LEU A 22 32.25 10.25 1.44
N GLN A 23 32.68 9.10 0.90
CA GLN A 23 31.85 7.89 0.75
C GLN A 23 31.91 6.91 1.93
N SER A 24 32.74 7.12 2.94
CA SER A 24 33.10 6.08 3.93
C SER A 24 32.53 6.23 5.33
N GLU A 25 31.64 7.18 5.60
CA GLU A 25 30.93 7.17 6.88
C GLU A 25 29.50 6.67 6.69
N ASP A 26 29.24 5.42 7.06
CA ASP A 26 27.88 4.96 7.31
C ASP A 26 27.26 5.88 8.36
N TYR A 27 26.19 6.58 7.97
CA TYR A 27 25.44 7.43 8.89
C TYR A 27 24.95 6.59 10.07
N TYR A 28 25.57 6.77 11.24
CA TYR A 28 25.24 6.04 12.44
C TYR A 28 24.03 6.66 13.13
N ASN A 29 22.87 6.01 12.98
CA ASN A 29 21.64 6.42 13.64
C ASN A 29 21.48 5.68 14.97
N LEU A 30 21.90 6.31 16.05
CA LEU A 30 21.81 5.75 17.43
C LEU A 30 20.39 5.31 17.80
N LYS A 31 19.37 6.08 17.41
CA LYS A 31 17.97 5.73 17.69
C LYS A 31 17.59 4.42 16.99
N LEU A 32 17.97 4.29 15.71
CA LEU A 32 17.67 3.10 14.93
C LEU A 32 18.41 1.87 15.48
N GLU A 33 19.66 2.00 15.87
CA GLU A 33 20.43 0.88 16.44
C GLU A 33 19.84 0.42 17.79
N LYS A 34 19.40 1.36 18.63
CA LYS A 34 18.70 1.04 19.87
C LYS A 34 17.40 0.29 19.60
N LEU A 35 16.61 0.75 18.64
CA LEU A 35 15.36 0.10 18.25
C LEU A 35 15.59 -1.29 17.65
N LYS A 36 16.64 -1.48 16.85
CA LYS A 36 17.01 -2.82 16.36
C LYS A 36 17.34 -3.77 17.51
N GLN A 37 18.08 -3.30 18.53
CA GLN A 37 18.39 -4.10 19.71
C GLN A 37 17.12 -4.44 20.52
N GLU A 38 16.22 -3.47 20.71
CA GLU A 38 14.94 -3.70 21.40
C GLU A 38 14.06 -4.72 20.67
N HIS A 39 13.95 -4.63 19.35
CA HIS A 39 13.15 -5.57 18.55
C HIS A 39 13.83 -6.94 18.30
N ALA A 40 15.14 -7.05 18.52
CA ALA A 40 15.82 -8.35 18.47
C ALA A 40 15.42 -9.28 19.62
N ILE A 41 14.92 -8.71 20.72
CA ILE A 41 14.43 -9.47 21.87
C ILE A 41 12.95 -9.78 21.61
N LYS A 42 12.65 -11.02 21.25
CA LYS A 42 11.24 -11.45 21.12
C LYS A 42 10.59 -11.52 22.50
N PRO A 43 9.40 -10.91 22.68
CA PRO A 43 8.72 -10.97 23.95
C PRO A 43 8.39 -12.43 24.33
N ILE A 44 8.74 -12.81 25.54
CA ILE A 44 8.38 -14.10 26.13
C ILE A 44 7.06 -13.89 26.86
N SER A 45 6.10 -14.79 26.65
CA SER A 45 4.85 -14.77 27.40
C SER A 45 5.14 -14.88 28.90
N SER A 46 4.62 -13.95 29.70
CA SER A 46 4.75 -13.96 31.15
C SER A 46 3.77 -14.92 31.82
N VAL A 47 2.82 -15.45 31.04
CA VAL A 47 1.73 -16.31 31.54
C VAL A 47 1.56 -17.50 30.61
N ASP A 48 1.44 -18.68 31.22
CA ASP A 48 1.15 -19.95 30.53
C ASP A 48 -0.33 -20.30 30.76
N HIS A 49 -1.15 -20.00 29.73
CA HIS A 49 -2.59 -20.21 29.78
C HIS A 49 -2.99 -21.69 29.86
N SER A 50 -2.13 -22.62 29.44
CA SER A 50 -2.40 -24.06 29.54
C SER A 50 -2.51 -24.56 30.98
N LYS A 51 -2.04 -23.78 31.96
CA LYS A 51 -2.04 -24.13 33.40
C LYS A 51 -3.32 -23.69 34.12
N PHE A 52 -4.20 -22.93 33.47
CA PHE A 52 -5.44 -22.48 34.12
C PHE A 52 -6.55 -23.52 33.98
N GLU A 53 -7.09 -23.99 35.09
CA GLU A 53 -8.14 -25.01 35.15
C GLU A 53 -9.37 -24.61 34.28
N ILE A 54 -9.76 -23.35 34.30
CA ILE A 54 -10.87 -22.83 33.50
C ILE A 54 -10.67 -23.01 32.00
N LEU A 55 -9.44 -23.16 31.49
CA LEU A 55 -9.11 -23.37 30.09
C LEU A 55 -8.80 -24.84 29.76
N GLN A 56 -8.78 -25.73 30.74
CA GLN A 56 -8.51 -27.17 30.55
C GLN A 56 -9.78 -27.99 30.29
N GLN A 57 -10.93 -27.34 30.24
CA GLN A 57 -12.22 -27.97 29.90
C GLN A 57 -12.46 -28.00 28.39
N GLU A 58 -13.40 -28.82 27.95
CA GLU A 58 -13.96 -28.76 26.61
C GLU A 58 -14.94 -27.59 26.51
N PHE A 59 -14.93 -26.86 25.40
CA PHE A 59 -15.83 -25.76 25.10
C PHE A 59 -16.78 -26.16 23.99
N ASP A 60 -18.09 -26.05 24.25
CA ASP A 60 -19.13 -26.36 23.27
C ASP A 60 -19.24 -25.28 22.20
N THR A 61 -19.04 -24.02 22.59
CA THR A 61 -19.15 -22.86 21.69
C THR A 61 -17.96 -21.91 21.85
N PRO A 62 -17.60 -21.15 20.82
CA PRO A 62 -16.54 -20.14 20.94
C PRO A 62 -16.91 -18.99 21.88
N GLN A 63 -18.21 -18.75 22.11
CA GLN A 63 -18.69 -17.82 23.13
C GLN A 63 -18.33 -18.26 24.56
N ASP A 64 -18.28 -19.55 24.83
CA ASP A 64 -17.87 -20.07 26.15
C ASP A 64 -16.39 -19.82 26.39
N VAL A 65 -15.56 -19.89 25.34
CA VAL A 65 -14.14 -19.47 25.41
C VAL A 65 -14.04 -17.98 25.74
N THR A 66 -14.82 -17.14 25.07
CA THR A 66 -14.83 -15.70 25.35
C THR A 66 -15.26 -15.42 26.78
N GLU A 67 -16.27 -16.12 27.30
CA GLU A 67 -16.72 -16.00 28.69
C GLU A 67 -15.60 -16.39 29.68
N ALA A 68 -14.87 -17.46 29.41
CA ALA A 68 -13.68 -17.82 30.19
C ALA A 68 -12.59 -16.74 30.13
N CYS A 69 -12.33 -16.15 28.97
CA CYS A 69 -11.36 -15.05 28.83
C CYS A 69 -11.74 -13.82 29.66
N ILE A 70 -12.98 -13.34 29.53
CA ILE A 70 -13.45 -12.12 30.22
C ILE A 70 -13.64 -12.31 31.72
N SER A 71 -13.72 -13.55 32.22
CA SER A 71 -13.75 -13.81 33.66
C SER A 71 -12.44 -13.37 34.37
N CYS A 72 -11.31 -13.39 33.65
CA CYS A 72 -10.02 -12.92 34.13
C CYS A 72 -9.63 -11.55 33.53
N HIS A 73 -9.92 -11.34 32.24
CA HIS A 73 -9.65 -10.11 31.50
C HIS A 73 -10.88 -9.19 31.48
N THR A 74 -11.34 -8.76 32.64
CA THR A 74 -12.65 -8.18 32.90
C THR A 74 -13.05 -6.96 32.09
N GLU A 75 -12.07 -6.15 31.61
CA GLU A 75 -12.35 -4.92 30.86
C GLU A 75 -11.95 -5.01 29.38
N ARG A 76 -11.23 -6.06 28.97
CA ARG A 76 -10.66 -6.12 27.61
C ARG A 76 -11.70 -6.23 26.50
N HIS A 77 -12.82 -6.92 26.75
CA HIS A 77 -13.93 -6.96 25.80
C HIS A 77 -14.49 -5.57 25.48
N ARG A 78 -14.60 -4.68 26.48
CA ARG A 78 -15.09 -3.30 26.28
C ARG A 78 -14.15 -2.50 25.39
N GLU A 79 -12.83 -2.62 25.59
CA GLU A 79 -11.83 -1.98 24.76
C GLU A 79 -11.95 -2.43 23.28
N VAL A 80 -12.09 -3.75 23.08
CA VAL A 80 -12.28 -4.35 21.76
C VAL A 80 -13.56 -3.86 21.10
N MET A 81 -14.67 -3.82 21.85
CA MET A 81 -15.99 -3.37 21.35
C MET A 81 -16.01 -1.89 20.94
N HIS A 82 -15.03 -1.08 21.38
CA HIS A 82 -14.87 0.29 20.90
C HIS A 82 -13.92 0.39 19.68
N SER A 83 -13.34 -0.72 19.22
CA SER A 83 -12.42 -0.74 18.09
C SER A 83 -13.14 -0.79 16.73
N SER A 84 -12.45 -0.31 15.68
CA SER A 84 -12.94 -0.44 14.31
C SER A 84 -13.02 -1.89 13.80
N HIS A 85 -12.28 -2.82 14.42
CA HIS A 85 -12.36 -4.24 14.12
C HIS A 85 -13.67 -4.87 14.55
N TRP A 86 -14.28 -4.33 15.61
CA TRP A 86 -15.59 -4.76 16.10
C TRP A 86 -16.73 -4.03 15.42
N ASN A 87 -16.69 -2.67 15.42
CA ASN A 87 -17.83 -1.87 14.98
C ASN A 87 -18.09 -1.92 13.46
N TRP A 88 -17.09 -2.33 12.65
CA TRP A 88 -17.12 -2.29 11.20
C TRP A 88 -17.39 -0.91 10.59
N GLU A 89 -17.53 0.08 11.41
CA GLU A 89 -17.70 1.48 11.05
C GLU A 89 -17.01 2.37 12.08
N ARG A 90 -16.83 3.60 11.71
CA ARG A 90 -16.38 4.66 12.58
C ARG A 90 -17.06 5.95 12.20
N ILE A 91 -17.28 6.80 13.16
CA ILE A 91 -17.76 8.15 12.92
C ILE A 91 -16.57 9.02 12.53
N SER A 92 -16.67 9.69 11.38
CA SER A 92 -15.64 10.57 10.83
C SER A 92 -16.30 11.81 10.24
N TYR A 93 -15.56 12.93 10.25
CA TYR A 93 -15.97 14.09 9.47
C TYR A 93 -15.53 13.88 8.01
N ILE A 94 -16.46 13.97 7.08
CA ILE A 94 -16.22 13.89 5.64
C ILE A 94 -16.47 15.27 5.04
N GLU A 95 -15.49 15.83 4.36
CA GLU A 95 -15.61 17.15 3.75
C GLU A 95 -16.79 17.17 2.76
N GLY A 96 -17.64 18.21 2.88
CA GLY A 96 -18.87 18.35 2.09
C GLY A 96 -20.08 17.56 2.61
N ARG A 97 -19.90 16.65 3.60
CA ARG A 97 -20.98 15.85 4.19
C ARG A 97 -21.24 16.13 5.66
N GLY A 98 -20.19 16.50 6.40
CA GLY A 98 -20.26 16.64 7.85
C GLY A 98 -19.86 15.35 8.59
N ILE A 99 -20.51 15.08 9.71
CA ILE A 99 -20.23 13.90 10.54
C ILE A 99 -21.03 12.70 10.00
N GLU A 100 -20.31 11.68 9.55
CA GLU A 100 -20.89 10.48 8.95
C GLU A 100 -20.27 9.21 9.57
N ALA A 101 -21.05 8.15 9.65
CA ALA A 101 -20.52 6.82 9.89
C ALA A 101 -19.95 6.27 8.56
N SER A 102 -18.74 5.75 8.59
CA SER A 102 -18.12 5.13 7.41
C SER A 102 -17.37 3.86 7.78
N GLY A 103 -17.53 2.82 6.99
CA GLY A 103 -16.90 1.53 7.22
C GLY A 103 -17.44 0.44 6.33
N LYS A 104 -17.23 -0.81 6.70
CA LYS A 104 -17.75 -1.95 5.93
C LYS A 104 -19.29 -2.03 5.89
N SER A 105 -19.96 -1.33 6.80
CA SER A 105 -21.42 -1.23 6.84
C SER A 105 -21.99 -0.44 5.65
N ASN A 106 -21.23 0.50 5.06
CA ASN A 106 -21.78 1.38 4.02
C ASN A 106 -20.80 1.75 2.89
N VAL A 107 -19.53 1.31 2.96
CA VAL A 107 -18.56 1.58 1.90
C VAL A 107 -18.62 0.48 0.83
N ILE A 108 -18.78 0.88 -0.41
CA ILE A 108 -18.64 0.01 -1.58
C ILE A 108 -17.19 0.05 -2.07
N ASN A 109 -16.69 -1.09 -2.52
CA ASN A 109 -15.32 -1.22 -3.00
C ASN A 109 -15.22 -2.09 -4.26
N ASN A 110 -14.10 -2.00 -4.99
CA ASN A 110 -13.88 -2.72 -6.24
C ASN A 110 -13.59 -4.22 -6.09
N PHE A 111 -13.43 -4.75 -4.87
CA PHE A 111 -12.97 -6.13 -4.66
C PHE A 111 -14.09 -7.12 -4.36
N CYS A 112 -15.28 -6.66 -4.06
CA CYS A 112 -16.45 -7.48 -3.80
C CYS A 112 -17.58 -6.54 -3.53
N ILE A 113 -18.08 -5.74 -4.12
CA ILE A 113 -19.19 -4.79 -3.92
C ILE A 113 -19.22 -4.30 -2.46
N GLY A 114 -20.08 -4.78 -1.60
CA GLY A 114 -20.19 -4.36 -0.21
C GLY A 114 -20.46 -5.54 0.72
N ALA A 115 -20.35 -5.31 2.03
CA ALA A 115 -20.58 -6.33 3.04
C ALA A 115 -22.06 -6.50 3.39
N GLN A 116 -22.84 -5.43 3.38
CA GLN A 116 -24.29 -5.51 3.63
C GLN A 116 -24.97 -6.44 2.62
N SER A 117 -26.01 -7.11 3.02
CA SER A 117 -26.69 -8.20 2.30
C SER A 117 -25.85 -9.47 2.14
N ASN A 118 -24.60 -9.47 2.60
CA ASN A 118 -23.66 -10.57 2.44
C ASN A 118 -22.87 -10.85 3.74
N GLU A 119 -23.39 -10.42 4.89
CA GLU A 119 -22.71 -10.44 6.19
C GLU A 119 -22.21 -11.84 6.53
N GLN A 120 -23.00 -12.87 6.33
CA GLN A 120 -22.65 -14.25 6.63
C GLN A 120 -21.32 -14.67 5.95
N ALA A 121 -21.11 -14.27 4.71
CA ALA A 121 -19.86 -14.56 3.97
C ALA A 121 -18.73 -13.58 4.29
N CYS A 122 -19.06 -12.32 4.54
CA CYS A 122 -18.08 -11.24 4.77
C CYS A 122 -17.55 -11.19 6.19
N ALA A 123 -18.30 -11.73 7.18
CA ALA A 123 -17.94 -11.72 8.59
C ALA A 123 -16.71 -12.55 8.95
N LYS A 124 -16.12 -13.29 8.01
CA LYS A 124 -14.84 -13.98 8.21
C LYS A 124 -13.73 -13.05 8.73
N CYS A 125 -13.76 -11.77 8.32
CA CYS A 125 -12.80 -10.76 8.78
C CYS A 125 -13.32 -9.87 9.91
N HIS A 126 -14.51 -10.19 10.49
CA HIS A 126 -15.03 -9.55 11.68
C HIS A 126 -14.51 -10.26 12.93
N ILE A 127 -14.18 -9.49 13.98
CA ILE A 127 -13.69 -10.06 15.24
C ILE A 127 -14.84 -10.46 16.18
N GLY A 128 -15.89 -11.08 15.61
CA GLY A 128 -17.07 -11.52 16.35
C GLY A 128 -17.70 -12.74 15.72
N PHE A 129 -18.61 -13.34 16.48
CA PHE A 129 -19.38 -14.54 16.13
C PHE A 129 -20.84 -14.21 15.91
N GLY A 130 -21.47 -14.79 14.88
CA GLY A 130 -22.92 -14.73 14.67
C GLY A 130 -23.40 -13.57 13.79
N MET A 131 -22.51 -12.88 13.06
CA MET A 131 -22.92 -11.83 12.12
C MET A 131 -23.48 -12.45 10.82
N SER A 132 -24.72 -12.91 10.87
CA SER A 132 -25.41 -13.54 9.73
C SER A 132 -26.20 -12.56 8.86
N ASN A 133 -26.51 -11.38 9.36
CA ASN A 133 -27.26 -10.31 8.71
C ASN A 133 -26.99 -8.96 9.39
N ASN A 134 -27.70 -7.91 8.99
CA ASN A 134 -27.57 -6.55 9.50
C ASN A 134 -28.20 -6.30 10.91
N HIS A 135 -28.65 -7.36 11.61
CA HIS A 135 -29.16 -7.31 12.97
C HIS A 135 -28.20 -7.89 14.01
N PHE A 136 -26.89 -7.86 13.70
CA PHE A 136 -25.87 -8.31 14.65
C PHE A 136 -25.90 -7.48 15.93
N ASP A 137 -25.87 -8.18 17.08
CA ASP A 137 -25.86 -7.53 18.39
C ASP A 137 -24.43 -7.12 18.79
N PHE A 138 -24.09 -5.85 18.55
CA PHE A 138 -22.80 -5.26 18.90
C PHE A 138 -22.61 -5.03 20.41
N GLU A 139 -23.68 -5.13 21.22
CA GLU A 139 -23.59 -4.96 22.67
C GLU A 139 -23.28 -6.28 23.41
N ASN A 140 -23.33 -7.41 22.72
CA ASN A 140 -23.10 -8.72 23.33
C ASN A 140 -21.61 -9.07 23.39
N ALA A 141 -21.00 -8.86 24.56
CA ALA A 141 -19.59 -9.14 24.80
C ALA A 141 -19.18 -10.61 24.55
N ARG A 142 -20.11 -11.57 24.72
CA ARG A 142 -19.81 -12.99 24.44
C ARG A 142 -19.53 -13.27 22.98
N ASN A 143 -19.96 -12.38 22.07
CA ASN A 143 -19.70 -12.52 20.65
C ASN A 143 -18.31 -12.01 20.24
N VAL A 144 -17.51 -11.43 21.13
CA VAL A 144 -16.15 -10.98 20.82
C VAL A 144 -15.24 -12.19 20.59
N ASP A 145 -14.55 -12.22 19.48
CA ASP A 145 -13.59 -13.26 19.10
C ASP A 145 -12.17 -12.88 19.54
N CYS A 146 -11.79 -13.25 20.76
CA CYS A 146 -10.45 -13.00 21.28
C CYS A 146 -9.40 -13.88 20.57
N MET A 147 -9.79 -15.11 20.20
CA MET A 147 -8.88 -16.12 19.66
C MET A 147 -8.29 -15.72 18.30
N VAL A 148 -9.05 -15.02 17.46
CA VAL A 148 -8.59 -14.64 16.11
C VAL A 148 -7.32 -13.78 16.14
N CYS A 149 -7.16 -12.96 17.20
CA CYS A 149 -5.99 -12.11 17.38
C CYS A 149 -4.91 -12.73 18.30
N HIS A 150 -5.31 -13.63 19.21
CA HIS A 150 -4.45 -14.10 20.27
C HIS A 150 -4.01 -15.57 20.16
N ASP A 151 -4.53 -16.34 19.20
CA ASP A 151 -4.07 -17.72 18.98
C ASP A 151 -2.59 -17.77 18.55
N ASN A 152 -1.78 -18.48 19.30
CA ASN A 152 -0.38 -18.77 18.98
C ASN A 152 -0.14 -20.25 18.60
N SER A 153 -1.19 -21.06 18.55
CA SER A 153 -1.11 -22.44 18.08
C SER A 153 -1.13 -22.56 16.55
N GLU A 154 -1.47 -21.47 15.84
CA GLU A 154 -1.73 -21.41 14.40
C GLU A 154 -2.88 -22.35 13.92
N ALA A 155 -3.67 -22.88 14.88
CA ALA A 155 -4.78 -23.79 14.59
C ALA A 155 -6.12 -23.06 14.43
N TYR A 156 -6.21 -21.79 14.83
CA TYR A 156 -7.46 -21.04 14.74
C TYR A 156 -7.71 -20.51 13.32
N ILE A 157 -8.75 -21.02 12.70
CA ILE A 157 -9.22 -20.56 11.39
C ILE A 157 -10.71 -20.24 11.44
N LYS A 158 -11.13 -19.14 10.84
CA LYS A 158 -12.54 -18.82 10.66
C LYS A 158 -13.10 -19.55 9.45
N GLY A 159 -14.28 -20.14 9.61
CA GLY A 159 -14.96 -20.86 8.55
C GLY A 159 -15.38 -19.96 7.39
N ALA A 160 -15.53 -20.55 6.22
CA ALA A 160 -16.06 -19.87 5.05
C ALA A 160 -17.58 -19.69 5.19
N ALA A 161 -18.08 -18.47 5.06
CA ALA A 161 -19.52 -18.14 5.16
C ALA A 161 -20.20 -18.66 6.45
N THR A 162 -19.48 -18.66 7.56
CA THR A 162 -19.97 -19.13 8.86
C THR A 162 -20.42 -18.00 9.77
N ALA A 163 -20.70 -16.81 9.24
CA ALA A 163 -21.07 -15.63 10.04
C ALA A 163 -20.00 -15.26 11.09
N GLY A 164 -18.73 -15.51 10.82
CA GLY A 164 -17.62 -15.24 11.71
C GLY A 164 -17.27 -16.33 12.72
N TYR A 165 -18.00 -17.43 12.73
CA TYR A 165 -17.63 -18.58 13.57
C TYR A 165 -16.38 -19.28 13.07
N PRO A 166 -15.58 -19.90 13.97
CA PRO A 166 -14.46 -20.74 13.57
C PRO A 166 -14.92 -21.93 12.73
N ASP A 167 -14.00 -22.49 11.96
CA ASP A 167 -14.23 -23.75 11.27
C ASP A 167 -14.47 -24.89 12.28
N ARG A 168 -15.30 -25.84 11.90
CA ARG A 168 -15.67 -26.97 12.79
C ARG A 168 -14.51 -27.87 13.17
N SER A 169 -13.40 -27.81 12.43
CA SER A 169 -12.16 -28.55 12.74
C SER A 169 -11.34 -27.94 13.86
N VAL A 170 -11.63 -26.69 14.27
CA VAL A 170 -10.89 -25.99 15.31
C VAL A 170 -11.17 -26.59 16.68
N ASN A 171 -10.12 -27.04 17.37
CA ASN A 171 -10.21 -27.43 18.78
C ASN A 171 -10.13 -26.18 19.66
N LEU A 172 -11.26 -25.75 20.19
CA LEU A 172 -11.39 -24.52 20.97
C LEU A 172 -10.55 -24.56 22.25
N SER A 173 -10.48 -25.71 22.94
CA SER A 173 -9.69 -25.89 24.17
C SER A 173 -8.19 -25.75 23.88
N GLN A 174 -7.71 -26.36 22.79
CA GLN A 174 -6.32 -26.24 22.38
C GLN A 174 -5.97 -24.77 22.08
N VAL A 175 -6.80 -24.07 21.33
CA VAL A 175 -6.57 -22.65 21.00
C VAL A 175 -6.58 -21.79 22.27
N ALA A 176 -7.56 -21.98 23.17
CA ALA A 176 -7.68 -21.21 24.41
C ALA A 176 -6.45 -21.35 25.33
N GLN A 177 -5.82 -22.53 25.32
CA GLN A 177 -4.61 -22.79 26.10
C GLN A 177 -3.33 -22.21 25.51
N HIS A 178 -3.34 -21.85 24.21
CA HIS A 178 -2.16 -21.37 23.47
C HIS A 178 -2.30 -19.90 23.02
N VAL A 179 -3.00 -19.10 23.81
CA VAL A 179 -3.14 -17.66 23.51
C VAL A 179 -1.94 -16.85 24.00
N GLY A 180 -1.61 -15.80 23.25
CA GLY A 180 -0.47 -14.95 23.55
C GLY A 180 -0.51 -13.61 22.82
N GLN A 181 0.67 -13.03 22.56
CA GLN A 181 0.81 -11.81 21.76
C GLN A 181 0.37 -12.07 20.30
N PRO A 182 -0.34 -11.12 19.67
CA PRO A 182 -0.71 -11.25 18.25
C PRO A 182 0.50 -11.46 17.34
N THR A 183 0.39 -12.42 16.45
CA THR A 183 1.42 -12.79 15.46
C THR A 183 1.08 -12.28 14.06
N LYS A 184 2.01 -12.44 13.12
CA LYS A 184 1.74 -12.16 11.69
C LYS A 184 0.60 -13.06 11.14
N HIS A 185 0.48 -14.30 11.63
CA HIS A 185 -0.59 -15.22 11.25
C HIS A 185 -1.97 -14.69 11.63
N ASN A 186 -2.13 -14.19 12.83
CA ASN A 186 -3.40 -13.62 13.30
C ASN A 186 -3.85 -12.46 12.41
N CYS A 187 -2.99 -11.47 12.21
CA CYS A 187 -3.30 -10.31 11.36
C CYS A 187 -3.49 -10.73 9.90
N GLY A 188 -2.59 -11.58 9.39
CA GLY A 188 -2.56 -12.03 8.01
C GLY A 188 -3.78 -12.85 7.59
N SER A 189 -4.41 -13.57 8.53
CA SER A 189 -5.63 -14.36 8.26
C SER A 189 -6.73 -13.53 7.58
N CYS A 190 -6.82 -12.24 7.92
CA CYS A 190 -7.76 -11.29 7.35
C CYS A 190 -7.08 -10.33 6.35
N HIS A 191 -5.96 -9.70 6.75
CA HIS A 191 -5.35 -8.62 5.98
C HIS A 191 -4.67 -9.09 4.69
N PHE A 192 -4.12 -10.31 4.64
CA PHE A 192 -3.56 -10.86 3.41
C PHE A 192 -4.65 -11.34 2.44
N ASN A 193 -5.82 -11.71 2.96
CA ASN A 193 -6.92 -12.30 2.20
C ASN A 193 -8.07 -11.32 1.91
N GLY A 194 -7.84 -10.02 2.06
CA GLY A 194 -8.81 -9.00 1.72
C GLY A 194 -9.25 -9.07 0.26
N GLY A 195 -10.56 -8.94 -0.01
CA GLY A 195 -11.12 -9.08 -1.36
C GLY A 195 -11.32 -10.53 -1.81
N GLY A 196 -11.21 -11.50 -0.90
CA GLY A 196 -11.54 -12.91 -1.13
C GLY A 196 -10.40 -13.78 -1.64
N GLY A 197 -9.17 -13.39 -1.43
CA GLY A 197 -7.98 -14.18 -1.75
C GLY A 197 -6.68 -13.48 -1.37
N ASN A 198 -5.60 -14.27 -1.35
CA ASN A 198 -4.28 -13.76 -1.03
C ASN A 198 -3.87 -12.65 -2.00
N ASN A 199 -3.39 -11.55 -1.47
CA ASN A 199 -2.90 -10.36 -2.19
C ASN A 199 -3.89 -9.69 -3.15
N VAL A 200 -5.19 -10.02 -3.10
CA VAL A 200 -6.18 -9.48 -4.03
C VAL A 200 -6.31 -7.96 -3.88
N LYS A 201 -6.42 -7.47 -2.65
CA LYS A 201 -6.83 -6.09 -2.36
C LYS A 201 -5.67 -5.10 -2.41
N HIS A 202 -4.69 -5.28 -1.54
CA HIS A 202 -3.66 -4.27 -1.29
C HIS A 202 -2.50 -4.32 -2.29
N GLY A 203 -2.04 -5.51 -2.64
CA GLY A 203 -0.87 -5.71 -3.49
C GLY A 203 0.45 -5.74 -2.72
N ASP A 204 0.48 -5.15 -1.55
CA ASP A 204 1.63 -5.05 -0.65
C ASP A 204 1.42 -5.81 0.69
N LEU A 205 0.26 -6.47 0.84
CA LEU A 205 -0.08 -7.32 1.98
C LEU A 205 -0.48 -8.71 1.51
N GLU A 206 0.43 -9.67 1.67
CA GLU A 206 0.30 -11.03 1.19
C GLU A 206 0.90 -12.08 2.13
N GLN A 207 0.54 -13.36 1.94
CA GLN A 207 1.00 -14.47 2.79
C GLN A 207 2.52 -14.64 2.79
N ALA A 208 3.23 -14.24 1.73
CA ALA A 208 4.68 -14.32 1.71
C ALA A 208 5.35 -13.51 2.84
N LEU A 209 4.69 -12.48 3.37
CA LEU A 209 5.18 -11.68 4.49
C LEU A 209 5.27 -12.45 5.82
N LEU A 210 4.68 -13.64 5.93
CA LEU A 210 4.80 -14.50 7.10
C LEU A 210 6.25 -14.94 7.34
N GLY A 211 6.99 -15.21 6.27
CA GLY A 211 8.36 -15.70 6.34
C GLY A 211 9.25 -15.22 5.18
N CYS A 212 9.04 -13.98 4.72
CA CYS A 212 9.77 -13.40 3.59
C CYS A 212 11.27 -13.20 3.88
N ASP A 213 12.03 -12.99 2.82
CA ASP A 213 13.39 -12.49 2.89
C ASP A 213 13.45 -10.95 2.76
N ARG A 214 14.66 -10.37 2.94
CA ARG A 214 14.89 -8.93 2.91
C ARG A 214 14.58 -8.26 1.56
N ASN A 215 14.54 -9.00 0.45
CA ASN A 215 14.21 -8.42 -0.85
C ASN A 215 12.70 -8.18 -0.98
N VAL A 216 11.90 -8.90 -0.20
CA VAL A 216 10.45 -8.68 -0.15
C VAL A 216 10.12 -7.51 0.79
N ASP A 217 10.57 -7.59 2.07
CA ASP A 217 10.38 -6.52 3.05
C ASP A 217 11.49 -6.54 4.12
N VAL A 218 12.20 -5.44 4.30
CA VAL A 218 13.36 -5.38 5.22
C VAL A 218 12.99 -5.46 6.69
N HIS A 219 11.77 -5.07 7.06
CA HIS A 219 11.31 -5.06 8.45
C HIS A 219 10.73 -6.41 8.86
N MET A 220 9.94 -7.02 7.96
CA MET A 220 9.21 -8.27 8.23
C MET A 220 10.01 -9.54 7.91
N ALA A 221 11.16 -9.39 7.24
CA ALA A 221 12.00 -10.50 6.82
C ALA A 221 12.47 -11.38 7.97
N SER A 222 12.27 -12.70 7.86
CA SER A 222 12.70 -13.69 8.85
C SER A 222 14.23 -13.77 8.98
N ASN A 223 14.97 -13.46 7.92
CA ASN A 223 16.42 -13.31 7.92
C ASN A 223 16.88 -11.85 8.18
N GLY A 224 16.00 -11.01 8.71
CA GLY A 224 16.22 -9.60 9.04
C GLY A 224 15.78 -9.27 10.46
N MET A 225 14.92 -8.26 10.59
CA MET A 225 14.38 -7.82 11.88
C MET A 225 13.23 -8.71 12.37
N ASP A 226 12.56 -9.43 11.47
CA ASP A 226 11.41 -10.30 11.75
C ASP A 226 10.33 -9.61 12.61
N MET A 227 10.06 -8.35 12.30
CA MET A 227 9.10 -7.53 13.04
C MET A 227 7.69 -8.07 12.85
N SER A 228 6.92 -8.14 13.94
CA SER A 228 5.49 -8.40 13.89
C SER A 228 4.73 -7.17 13.38
N CYS A 229 3.47 -7.36 12.96
CA CYS A 229 2.60 -6.25 12.56
C CYS A 229 2.44 -5.22 13.67
N THR A 230 2.35 -5.68 14.93
CA THR A 230 2.20 -4.85 16.13
C THR A 230 3.43 -4.02 16.49
N ALA A 231 4.59 -4.26 15.86
CA ALA A 231 5.76 -3.41 16.02
C ALA A 231 5.57 -2.01 15.42
N CYS A 232 4.78 -1.91 14.33
CA CYS A 232 4.40 -0.64 13.69
C CYS A 232 2.96 -0.25 14.06
N HIS A 233 2.04 -1.21 14.00
CA HIS A 233 0.64 -1.04 14.37
C HIS A 233 0.45 -1.31 15.87
N THR A 234 1.06 -0.45 16.69
CA THR A 234 0.93 -0.56 18.16
C THR A 234 -0.51 -0.38 18.59
N ALA A 235 -0.89 -0.99 19.70
CA ALA A 235 -2.23 -0.86 20.26
C ALA A 235 -2.18 -0.33 21.67
N GLU A 236 -3.02 0.63 21.97
CA GLU A 236 -3.34 1.07 23.31
C GLU A 236 -4.83 0.82 23.54
N ASN A 237 -5.18 0.06 24.60
CA ASN A 237 -6.56 -0.32 24.91
C ASN A 237 -7.28 -0.94 23.67
N HIS A 238 -6.63 -1.86 22.96
CA HIS A 238 -7.09 -2.47 21.71
C HIS A 238 -7.39 -1.50 20.55
N GLN A 239 -7.02 -0.23 20.67
CA GLN A 239 -7.09 0.72 19.57
C GLN A 239 -5.78 0.62 18.76
N MET A 240 -5.87 -0.08 17.62
CA MET A 240 -4.70 -0.29 16.74
C MET A 240 -4.34 1.00 16.04
N LEU A 241 -3.05 1.36 16.08
CA LEU A 241 -2.50 2.45 15.29
C LEU A 241 -2.50 2.08 13.80
N GLY A 242 -2.79 3.06 12.95
CA GLY A 242 -2.82 2.89 11.50
C GLY A 242 -4.24 2.79 10.95
N LYS A 243 -4.70 3.88 10.33
CA LYS A 243 -5.96 3.91 9.58
C LYS A 243 -5.73 3.51 8.14
N LEU A 244 -6.72 2.90 7.53
CA LEU A 244 -6.71 2.64 6.10
C LEU A 244 -6.83 3.97 5.35
N TYR A 245 -5.76 4.39 4.70
CA TYR A 245 -5.68 5.68 3.99
C TYR A 245 -6.81 5.87 2.99
N SER A 246 -7.06 4.84 2.17
CA SER A 246 -8.03 4.90 1.09
C SER A 246 -9.48 5.01 1.52
N VAL A 247 -9.78 4.92 2.81
CA VAL A 247 -11.13 5.04 3.37
C VAL A 247 -11.14 5.93 4.62
N SER A 248 -10.21 6.86 4.72
CA SER A 248 -10.09 7.76 5.88
C SER A 248 -10.33 9.20 5.48
N SER A 249 -11.24 9.86 6.17
CA SER A 249 -11.54 11.28 6.02
C SER A 249 -10.65 12.19 6.89
N ASP A 250 -9.83 11.62 7.74
CA ASP A 250 -8.89 12.37 8.59
C ASP A 250 -7.49 11.77 8.59
N ASN A 251 -6.49 12.59 8.94
CA ASN A 251 -5.08 12.20 8.97
C ASN A 251 -4.59 11.94 10.41
N THR A 252 -5.36 11.20 11.19
CA THR A 252 -5.02 10.85 12.57
C THR A 252 -4.70 9.37 12.72
N HIS A 253 -4.05 8.98 13.82
CA HIS A 253 -3.72 7.59 14.15
C HIS A 253 -3.00 6.81 13.03
N ARG A 254 -2.00 7.45 12.38
CA ARG A 254 -1.18 6.82 11.35
C ARG A 254 0.00 6.07 11.95
N ALA A 255 0.30 4.90 11.40
CA ALA A 255 1.62 4.28 11.56
C ALA A 255 2.57 4.95 10.57
N THR A 256 3.63 5.57 11.05
CA THR A 256 4.57 6.34 10.22
C THR A 256 6.01 5.84 10.39
N CYS A 257 6.83 6.07 9.37
CA CYS A 257 8.24 5.72 9.40
C CYS A 257 9.00 6.47 10.50
N GLU A 258 8.56 7.69 10.80
CA GLU A 258 9.16 8.58 11.79
C GLU A 258 8.98 8.11 13.25
N GLN A 259 8.14 7.11 13.51
CA GLN A 259 8.07 6.45 14.82
C GLN A 259 9.43 5.84 15.19
N CYS A 260 10.17 5.34 14.20
CA CYS A 260 11.48 4.71 14.37
C CYS A 260 12.61 5.48 13.70
N HIS A 261 12.40 5.97 12.49
CA HIS A 261 13.38 6.74 11.74
C HIS A 261 13.31 8.24 12.08
N THR A 262 14.41 8.97 11.88
CA THR A 262 14.41 10.43 12.03
C THR A 262 13.83 11.10 10.78
N ASN A 263 13.46 12.38 10.89
CA ASN A 263 12.99 13.17 9.72
C ASN A 263 14.08 13.45 8.69
N THR A 264 15.35 13.20 9.03
CA THR A 264 16.51 13.36 8.16
C THR A 264 17.35 12.07 8.16
N PRO A 265 16.81 10.94 7.66
CA PRO A 265 17.43 9.62 7.83
C PRO A 265 18.62 9.39 6.89
N HIS A 266 18.86 10.26 5.90
CA HIS A 266 19.89 10.10 4.90
C HIS A 266 21.11 10.99 5.21
N PHE A 267 22.29 10.53 4.84
CA PHE A 267 23.49 11.34 4.89
C PHE A 267 23.44 12.52 3.91
N ASP A 268 22.86 12.30 2.71
CA ASP A 268 22.72 13.35 1.69
C ASP A 268 21.60 14.33 2.04
N PRO A 269 21.91 15.62 2.26
CA PRO A 269 20.91 16.63 2.57
C PRO A 269 19.95 16.90 1.42
N ILE A 270 20.29 16.59 0.17
CA ILE A 270 19.39 16.72 -0.98
C ILE A 270 18.29 15.68 -0.87
N ILE A 271 18.63 14.43 -0.54
CA ILE A 271 17.62 13.38 -0.34
C ILE A 271 16.71 13.71 0.85
N ASN A 272 17.28 14.22 1.94
CA ASN A 272 16.47 14.64 3.10
C ASN A 272 15.46 15.76 2.76
N ARG A 273 15.75 16.64 1.80
CA ARG A 273 14.80 17.68 1.36
C ARG A 273 13.58 17.09 0.65
N HIS A 274 13.71 15.93 0.02
CA HIS A 274 12.57 15.25 -0.62
C HIS A 274 11.49 14.90 0.40
N ASN A 275 11.85 14.64 1.68
CA ASN A 275 10.88 14.30 2.72
C ASN A 275 9.79 15.37 2.96
N ALA A 276 10.00 16.61 2.52
CA ALA A 276 8.98 17.66 2.57
C ALA A 276 7.81 17.41 1.59
N LYS A 277 8.05 16.75 0.46
CA LYS A 277 7.07 16.57 -0.63
C LYS A 277 6.98 15.14 -1.17
N VAL A 278 7.85 14.24 -0.75
CA VAL A 278 7.89 12.85 -1.20
C VAL A 278 7.86 11.95 0.03
N SER A 279 6.94 11.02 0.07
CA SER A 279 6.88 10.05 1.17
C SER A 279 8.05 9.06 1.09
N CYS A 280 8.43 8.50 2.24
CA CYS A 280 9.48 7.49 2.30
C CYS A 280 9.16 6.28 1.39
N GLN A 281 7.90 5.88 1.36
CA GLN A 281 7.40 4.78 0.55
C GLN A 281 7.61 5.00 -0.96
N ALA A 282 7.55 6.25 -1.44
CA ALA A 282 7.73 6.55 -2.86
C ALA A 282 9.10 6.14 -3.41
N CYS A 283 10.13 6.15 -2.57
CA CYS A 283 11.47 5.69 -2.93
C CYS A 283 11.75 4.26 -2.45
N HIS A 284 11.29 3.92 -1.23
CA HIS A 284 11.65 2.66 -0.58
C HIS A 284 10.71 1.50 -0.92
N ILE A 285 9.64 1.73 -1.69
CA ILE A 285 8.79 0.66 -2.24
C ILE A 285 8.77 0.79 -3.77
N PRO A 286 9.84 0.37 -4.46
CA PRO A 286 9.95 0.48 -5.92
C PRO A 286 8.95 -0.40 -6.67
N GLU A 287 8.52 -1.49 -6.06
CA GLU A 287 7.61 -2.49 -6.60
C GLU A 287 6.80 -3.13 -5.47
N TYR A 288 5.60 -3.59 -5.80
CA TYR A 288 4.73 -4.36 -4.92
C TYR A 288 4.28 -5.66 -5.61
N ALA A 289 3.52 -6.53 -4.94
CA ALA A 289 3.17 -7.88 -5.41
C ALA A 289 4.42 -8.67 -5.83
N LYS A 290 5.43 -8.66 -4.96
CA LYS A 290 6.76 -9.21 -5.27
C LYS A 290 6.80 -10.73 -5.33
N VAL A 291 5.89 -11.43 -4.66
CA VAL A 291 5.84 -12.90 -4.64
C VAL A 291 4.55 -13.40 -5.26
N ASN A 292 3.40 -12.99 -4.74
CA ASN A 292 2.11 -13.40 -5.27
C ASN A 292 1.47 -12.27 -6.09
N ALA A 293 0.79 -12.64 -7.17
CA ALA A 293 0.07 -11.69 -8.01
C ALA A 293 -1.01 -10.93 -7.22
N THR A 294 -1.21 -9.67 -7.57
CA THR A 294 -2.31 -8.86 -7.07
C THR A 294 -3.33 -8.59 -8.16
N LYS A 295 -4.61 -8.47 -7.78
CA LYS A 295 -5.68 -8.19 -8.72
C LYS A 295 -5.68 -6.70 -9.08
N MET A 296 -5.51 -6.38 -10.37
CA MET A 296 -5.49 -5.01 -10.89
C MET A 296 -6.83 -4.59 -11.48
N ALA A 297 -7.62 -5.55 -11.96
CA ALA A 297 -8.95 -5.25 -12.49
C ALA A 297 -9.95 -6.35 -12.14
N TRP A 298 -11.24 -5.95 -12.02
CA TRP A 298 -12.36 -6.84 -11.72
C TRP A 298 -13.63 -6.38 -12.44
N TYR A 299 -14.10 -7.18 -13.41
CA TYR A 299 -15.25 -6.85 -14.24
C TYR A 299 -16.46 -7.72 -13.89
N TRP A 300 -17.39 -7.18 -13.10
CA TRP A 300 -18.61 -7.86 -12.71
C TRP A 300 -19.61 -8.02 -13.87
N SER A 301 -19.58 -7.12 -14.85
CA SER A 301 -20.41 -7.19 -16.06
C SER A 301 -20.21 -8.49 -16.86
N GLU A 302 -19.05 -9.12 -16.70
CA GLU A 302 -18.73 -10.37 -17.38
C GLU A 302 -19.14 -11.63 -16.62
N SER A 303 -19.64 -11.49 -15.38
CA SER A 303 -20.08 -12.62 -14.55
C SER A 303 -21.37 -13.30 -15.06
N GLY A 304 -21.68 -14.48 -14.54
CA GLY A 304 -22.91 -15.20 -14.85
C GLY A 304 -22.84 -16.09 -16.09
N LYS A 305 -21.72 -16.14 -16.81
CA LYS A 305 -21.57 -17.08 -17.94
C LYS A 305 -21.47 -18.51 -17.40
N LEU A 306 -22.26 -19.42 -17.98
CA LEU A 306 -22.28 -20.85 -17.64
C LEU A 306 -21.77 -21.68 -18.82
N LYS A 307 -21.14 -22.79 -18.53
CA LYS A 307 -20.73 -23.79 -19.52
C LYS A 307 -21.57 -25.04 -19.31
N ASP A 308 -22.32 -25.43 -20.32
CA ASP A 308 -23.29 -26.56 -20.24
C ASP A 308 -24.28 -26.44 -19.07
N GLY A 309 -24.63 -25.21 -18.69
CA GLY A 309 -25.54 -24.92 -17.57
C GLY A 309 -24.88 -24.85 -16.19
N GLU A 310 -23.57 -25.15 -16.10
CA GLU A 310 -22.82 -25.17 -14.84
C GLU A 310 -21.82 -24.01 -14.73
N PRO A 311 -21.58 -23.48 -13.52
CA PRO A 311 -20.56 -22.49 -13.29
C PRO A 311 -19.15 -23.04 -13.54
N TYR A 312 -18.25 -22.19 -14.04
CA TYR A 312 -16.88 -22.59 -14.35
C TYR A 312 -15.87 -21.52 -13.94
N THR A 313 -14.61 -21.94 -13.86
CA THR A 313 -13.44 -21.10 -13.57
C THR A 313 -12.42 -21.29 -14.69
N VAL A 314 -11.70 -20.23 -15.03
CA VAL A 314 -10.55 -20.24 -15.93
C VAL A 314 -9.37 -19.64 -15.19
N ASP A 315 -8.24 -20.34 -15.22
CA ASP A 315 -7.01 -19.90 -14.57
C ASP A 315 -5.95 -19.53 -15.61
N ASP A 316 -5.01 -18.67 -15.24
CA ASP A 316 -3.78 -18.42 -15.98
C ASP A 316 -2.73 -19.50 -15.70
N GLU A 317 -1.56 -19.39 -16.36
CA GLU A 317 -0.45 -20.33 -16.19
C GLU A 317 0.13 -20.35 -14.76
N MET A 318 -0.11 -19.30 -13.96
CA MET A 318 0.34 -19.17 -12.58
C MET A 318 -0.72 -19.65 -11.57
N GLY A 319 -1.89 -20.10 -12.04
CA GLY A 319 -3.00 -20.54 -11.21
C GLY A 319 -3.88 -19.42 -10.67
N ASN A 320 -3.75 -18.20 -11.17
CA ASN A 320 -4.66 -17.12 -10.80
C ASN A 320 -5.95 -17.23 -11.60
N HIS A 321 -7.09 -17.12 -10.94
CA HIS A 321 -8.37 -17.07 -11.63
C HIS A 321 -8.44 -15.82 -12.52
N ILE A 322 -8.52 -16.00 -13.85
CA ILE A 322 -8.76 -14.92 -14.80
C ILE A 322 -10.25 -14.74 -15.11
N TYR A 323 -11.06 -15.76 -14.80
CA TYR A 323 -12.51 -15.72 -14.90
C TYR A 323 -13.14 -16.67 -13.88
N THR A 324 -14.26 -16.27 -13.27
CA THR A 324 -15.16 -17.18 -12.56
C THR A 324 -16.62 -16.78 -12.83
N SER A 325 -17.51 -17.77 -13.02
CA SER A 325 -18.92 -17.49 -13.27
C SER A 325 -19.57 -16.62 -12.19
N ILE A 326 -19.17 -16.81 -10.96
CA ILE A 326 -19.74 -16.07 -9.80
C ILE A 326 -19.23 -14.64 -9.64
N LYS A 327 -18.12 -14.27 -10.32
CA LYS A 327 -17.44 -12.97 -10.07
C LYS A 327 -17.01 -12.22 -11.33
N GLY A 328 -17.09 -12.83 -12.52
CA GLY A 328 -16.63 -12.24 -13.77
C GLY A 328 -15.15 -12.42 -14.04
N SER A 329 -14.53 -11.50 -14.75
CA SER A 329 -13.14 -11.59 -15.18
C SER A 329 -12.21 -10.67 -14.39
N PHE A 330 -10.92 -11.03 -14.41
CA PHE A 330 -9.88 -10.38 -13.63
C PHE A 330 -8.61 -10.16 -14.44
N LYS A 331 -7.85 -9.10 -14.06
CA LYS A 331 -6.46 -8.92 -14.49
C LYS A 331 -5.56 -8.92 -13.27
N TRP A 332 -4.41 -9.57 -13.41
CA TRP A 332 -3.42 -9.72 -12.34
C TRP A 332 -2.08 -9.13 -12.75
N ALA A 333 -1.28 -8.72 -11.77
CA ALA A 333 0.10 -8.29 -11.96
C ALA A 333 1.00 -8.78 -10.82
N THR A 334 2.26 -9.03 -11.15
CA THR A 334 3.36 -9.29 -10.22
C THR A 334 4.47 -8.28 -10.43
N ASN A 335 5.28 -8.01 -9.42
CA ASN A 335 6.36 -7.02 -9.48
C ASN A 335 5.90 -5.70 -10.09
N ALA A 336 4.71 -5.25 -9.65
CA ALA A 336 4.07 -4.08 -10.22
C ALA A 336 4.75 -2.79 -9.73
N LYS A 337 5.08 -1.89 -10.65
CA LYS A 337 5.51 -0.53 -10.30
C LYS A 337 4.28 0.24 -9.82
N PRO A 338 4.37 0.95 -8.69
CA PRO A 338 3.26 1.80 -8.25
C PRO A 338 3.07 3.01 -9.16
N ASP A 339 1.83 3.46 -9.24
CA ASP A 339 1.50 4.82 -9.68
C ASP A 339 1.75 5.81 -8.54
N TYR A 340 1.75 7.11 -8.83
CA TYR A 340 2.04 8.14 -7.84
C TYR A 340 0.98 9.22 -7.82
N MET A 341 0.59 9.64 -6.61
CA MET A 341 -0.41 10.69 -6.38
C MET A 341 0.05 11.65 -5.29
N TRP A 342 -0.46 12.90 -5.33
CA TRP A 342 -0.41 13.79 -4.18
C TRP A 342 -1.42 13.34 -3.14
N PHE A 343 -1.03 13.35 -1.87
CA PHE A 343 -1.87 12.91 -0.79
C PHE A 343 -1.57 13.65 0.52
N ASN A 344 -2.60 14.23 1.14
CA ASN A 344 -2.52 14.95 2.41
C ASN A 344 -2.93 14.09 3.62
N GLY A 345 -3.22 12.81 3.42
CA GLY A 345 -3.67 11.90 4.47
C GLY A 345 -5.19 11.75 4.56
N THR A 346 -5.98 12.43 3.73
CA THR A 346 -7.45 12.34 3.73
C THR A 346 -8.00 11.86 2.40
N ALA A 347 -9.17 11.25 2.44
CA ALA A 347 -9.87 10.77 1.25
C ALA A 347 -11.37 11.01 1.37
N ASN A 348 -12.01 11.30 0.24
CA ASN A 348 -13.45 11.22 0.12
C ASN A 348 -13.86 9.81 -0.30
N LEU A 349 -15.08 9.41 0.05
CA LEU A 349 -15.57 8.05 -0.16
C LEU A 349 -16.94 8.07 -0.83
N TYR A 350 -17.16 7.14 -1.75
CA TYR A 350 -18.49 6.78 -2.20
C TYR A 350 -19.15 5.91 -1.11
N LEU A 351 -20.25 6.38 -0.55
CA LEU A 351 -21.07 5.63 0.41
C LEU A 351 -22.28 5.03 -0.29
N LEU A 352 -22.79 3.95 0.26
CA LEU A 352 -23.98 3.28 -0.25
C LEU A 352 -25.17 4.25 -0.29
N GLY A 353 -25.77 4.43 -1.48
CA GLY A 353 -26.85 5.38 -1.74
C GLY A 353 -26.41 6.72 -2.33
N ASP A 354 -25.11 6.98 -2.47
CA ASP A 354 -24.62 8.17 -3.17
C ASP A 354 -24.96 8.12 -4.66
N THR A 355 -25.22 9.29 -5.23
CA THR A 355 -25.40 9.43 -6.68
C THR A 355 -24.08 9.31 -7.41
N ILE A 356 -24.09 8.70 -8.59
CA ILE A 356 -22.94 8.63 -9.50
C ILE A 356 -22.89 9.94 -10.26
N ASP A 357 -21.86 10.75 -10.03
CA ASP A 357 -21.70 12.08 -10.60
C ASP A 357 -20.52 12.19 -11.60
N GLU A 358 -19.71 11.13 -11.70
CA GLU A 358 -18.55 11.08 -12.60
C GLU A 358 -18.37 9.70 -13.26
N HIS A 359 -17.67 9.67 -14.40
CA HIS A 359 -17.32 8.46 -15.12
C HIS A 359 -15.85 8.49 -15.57
N PRO A 360 -14.98 7.52 -15.18
CA PRO A 360 -15.29 6.43 -14.25
C PRO A 360 -15.61 6.93 -12.84
N LEU A 361 -16.44 6.20 -12.10
CA LEU A 361 -16.74 6.52 -10.71
C LEU A 361 -15.54 6.24 -9.83
N ILE A 362 -15.06 7.26 -9.12
CA ILE A 362 -13.98 7.12 -8.14
C ILE A 362 -14.58 6.74 -6.78
N LEU A 363 -14.34 5.51 -6.33
CA LEU A 363 -14.88 5.01 -5.05
C LEU A 363 -14.17 5.59 -3.82
N ASN A 364 -12.94 6.04 -3.98
CA ASN A 364 -12.20 6.78 -2.97
C ASN A 364 -11.28 7.81 -3.64
N ASN A 365 -11.59 9.08 -3.48
CA ASN A 365 -10.77 10.16 -4.00
C ASN A 365 -9.75 10.58 -2.94
N LEU A 366 -8.46 10.33 -3.21
CA LEU A 366 -7.37 10.78 -2.34
C LEU A 366 -7.15 12.28 -2.53
N HIS A 367 -7.19 13.03 -1.43
CA HIS A 367 -6.99 14.48 -1.48
C HIS A 367 -5.51 14.84 -1.41
N GLY A 368 -5.14 15.87 -2.14
CA GLY A 368 -3.81 16.43 -2.08
C GLY A 368 -3.41 17.17 -3.34
N SER A 369 -2.51 18.14 -3.17
CA SER A 369 -1.90 18.90 -4.25
C SER A 369 -0.48 19.32 -3.88
N HIS A 370 0.29 19.75 -4.88
CA HIS A 370 1.63 20.32 -4.63
C HIS A 370 1.58 21.55 -3.71
N ASP A 371 0.53 22.37 -3.82
CA ASP A 371 0.48 23.71 -3.25
C ASP A 371 -0.21 23.79 -1.89
N ASP A 372 -0.79 22.70 -1.38
CA ASP A 372 -1.49 22.69 -0.10
C ASP A 372 -0.56 22.71 1.14
N GLY A 373 0.74 22.59 0.95
CA GLY A 373 1.74 22.64 2.02
C GLY A 373 1.93 21.35 2.81
N GLU A 374 0.97 20.45 2.81
CA GLU A 374 0.93 19.21 3.64
C GLU A 374 1.12 17.95 2.82
N SER A 375 0.67 17.94 1.57
CA SER A 375 0.72 16.75 0.71
C SER A 375 2.11 16.28 0.38
N LYS A 376 2.23 14.96 0.32
CA LYS A 376 3.41 14.26 -0.19
C LYS A 376 3.01 13.39 -1.38
N ILE A 377 3.96 13.16 -2.27
CA ILE A 377 3.85 12.15 -3.33
C ILE A 377 3.90 10.77 -2.67
N ILE A 378 2.87 9.96 -2.87
CA ILE A 378 2.79 8.59 -2.35
C ILE A 378 2.69 7.57 -3.49
N PRO A 379 3.21 6.35 -3.32
CA PRO A 379 2.96 5.25 -4.23
C PRO A 379 1.55 4.70 -4.00
N VAL A 380 0.84 4.41 -5.09
CA VAL A 380 -0.50 3.83 -5.05
C VAL A 380 -0.63 2.66 -6.03
N LYS A 381 -1.46 1.70 -5.69
CA LYS A 381 -2.03 0.74 -6.61
C LYS A 381 -3.35 1.29 -7.12
N ILE A 382 -3.53 1.36 -8.43
CA ILE A 382 -4.81 1.71 -9.05
C ILE A 382 -5.54 0.41 -9.38
N HIS A 383 -6.72 0.24 -8.80
CA HIS A 383 -7.60 -0.88 -9.11
C HIS A 383 -8.80 -0.39 -9.91
N VAL A 384 -9.00 -0.95 -11.09
CA VAL A 384 -10.13 -0.62 -11.96
C VAL A 384 -11.15 -1.76 -11.96
N GLY A 385 -12.39 -1.45 -12.30
CA GLY A 385 -13.42 -2.46 -12.43
C GLY A 385 -14.71 -1.89 -12.95
N ASP A 386 -15.74 -2.69 -12.89
CA ASP A 386 -17.11 -2.22 -13.07
C ASP A 386 -17.99 -2.73 -11.93
N GLN A 387 -18.98 -1.92 -11.59
CA GLN A 387 -19.96 -2.23 -10.53
C GLN A 387 -21.36 -2.10 -11.09
N ILE A 388 -22.26 -2.92 -10.57
CA ILE A 388 -23.68 -2.86 -10.91
C ILE A 388 -24.32 -1.60 -10.32
N TYR A 389 -25.13 -0.89 -11.12
CA TYR A 389 -25.83 0.32 -10.70
C TYR A 389 -27.27 0.36 -11.21
N ASP A 390 -28.13 1.10 -10.52
CA ASP A 390 -29.50 1.41 -10.93
C ASP A 390 -29.50 2.59 -11.92
N LYS A 391 -29.99 2.35 -13.14
CA LYS A 391 -29.97 3.35 -14.22
C LYS A 391 -30.90 4.54 -14.00
N VAL A 392 -31.99 4.34 -13.24
CA VAL A 392 -32.98 5.38 -12.99
C VAL A 392 -32.61 6.24 -11.80
N HIS A 393 -32.21 5.58 -10.71
CA HIS A 393 -31.81 6.28 -9.48
C HIS A 393 -30.35 6.76 -9.53
N ASN A 394 -29.56 6.27 -10.48
CA ASN A 394 -28.14 6.61 -10.69
C ASN A 394 -27.28 6.41 -9.43
N ILE A 395 -27.47 5.26 -8.75
CA ILE A 395 -26.76 4.84 -7.54
C ILE A 395 -26.20 3.43 -7.73
N LEU A 396 -25.08 3.12 -7.05
CA LEU A 396 -24.58 1.74 -7.04
C LEU A 396 -25.58 0.81 -6.33
N ILE A 397 -25.75 -0.37 -6.90
CA ILE A 397 -26.58 -1.42 -6.33
C ILE A 397 -25.74 -2.24 -5.33
N GLN A 398 -26.31 -2.51 -4.16
CA GLN A 398 -25.81 -3.50 -3.21
C GLN A 398 -26.53 -4.83 -3.45
N PRO A 399 -26.00 -5.75 -4.26
CA PRO A 399 -26.69 -6.99 -4.57
C PRO A 399 -26.52 -8.02 -3.44
N LYS A 400 -27.47 -8.90 -3.32
CA LYS A 400 -27.31 -10.13 -2.54
C LYS A 400 -26.49 -11.12 -3.35
N LEU A 401 -25.26 -11.38 -2.92
CA LEU A 401 -24.35 -12.29 -3.62
C LEU A 401 -24.38 -13.70 -3.03
N HIS A 402 -24.32 -13.80 -1.70
CA HIS A 402 -24.29 -15.06 -0.98
C HIS A 402 -25.69 -15.59 -0.65
N GLY A 403 -25.86 -16.88 -0.85
CA GLY A 403 -27.05 -17.64 -0.45
C GLY A 403 -26.67 -19.05 -0.06
N THR A 404 -27.61 -19.82 0.49
CA THR A 404 -27.40 -21.19 0.96
C THR A 404 -28.01 -22.23 0.03
N GLN A 405 -29.01 -21.85 -0.76
CA GLN A 405 -29.73 -22.75 -1.67
C GLN A 405 -30.23 -22.00 -2.91
N LYS A 406 -30.54 -22.76 -3.96
CA LYS A 406 -31.13 -22.22 -5.19
C LYS A 406 -32.51 -21.60 -4.89
N GLY A 407 -32.76 -20.40 -5.43
CA GLY A 407 -33.97 -19.63 -5.18
C GLY A 407 -33.81 -18.58 -4.06
N ASP A 408 -32.68 -18.48 -3.40
CA ASP A 408 -32.37 -17.48 -2.37
C ASP A 408 -32.25 -16.05 -2.92
N SER A 409 -32.42 -15.86 -4.22
CA SER A 409 -32.17 -14.59 -4.92
C SER A 409 -30.74 -14.09 -4.73
N ALA A 410 -29.79 -15.03 -4.62
CA ALA A 410 -28.37 -14.76 -4.43
C ALA A 410 -27.60 -15.00 -5.73
N PHE A 411 -26.88 -14.00 -6.22
CA PHE A 411 -26.23 -14.07 -7.53
C PHE A 411 -25.27 -15.25 -7.68
N TRP A 412 -24.51 -15.61 -6.64
CA TRP A 412 -23.52 -16.71 -6.70
C TRP A 412 -24.15 -18.10 -6.85
N ILE A 413 -25.47 -18.19 -6.69
CA ILE A 413 -26.21 -19.47 -6.82
C ILE A 413 -27.20 -19.41 -7.99
N ASP A 414 -27.95 -18.30 -8.09
CA ASP A 414 -29.05 -18.19 -9.05
C ASP A 414 -28.61 -17.55 -10.38
N PHE A 415 -27.48 -16.84 -10.43
CA PHE A 415 -26.95 -16.10 -11.58
C PHE A 415 -27.96 -15.12 -12.20
N ASP A 416 -28.82 -14.54 -11.37
CA ASP A 416 -29.92 -13.65 -11.75
C ASP A 416 -29.68 -12.25 -11.12
N TRP A 417 -29.12 -11.33 -11.91
CA TRP A 417 -28.82 -9.98 -11.44
C TRP A 417 -30.08 -9.20 -10.99
N PRO A 418 -31.21 -9.18 -11.73
CA PRO A 418 -32.43 -8.52 -11.27
C PRO A 418 -32.89 -8.96 -9.88
N LYS A 419 -32.96 -10.26 -9.63
CA LYS A 419 -33.38 -10.78 -8.31
C LYS A 419 -32.36 -10.48 -7.22
N ALA A 420 -31.07 -10.62 -7.51
CA ALA A 420 -30.01 -10.31 -6.55
C ALA A 420 -29.97 -8.80 -6.21
N ALA A 421 -30.19 -7.95 -7.19
CA ALA A 421 -30.31 -6.50 -7.01
C ALA A 421 -31.52 -6.13 -6.14
N GLU A 422 -32.70 -6.64 -6.49
CA GLU A 422 -33.93 -6.39 -5.72
C GLU A 422 -33.79 -6.85 -4.26
N ALA A 423 -33.33 -8.08 -4.05
CA ALA A 423 -33.16 -8.64 -2.70
C ALA A 423 -32.15 -7.85 -1.87
N GLY A 424 -30.99 -7.48 -2.47
CA GLY A 424 -29.96 -6.73 -1.78
C GLY A 424 -30.37 -5.30 -1.47
N MET A 425 -30.91 -4.56 -2.43
CA MET A 425 -31.38 -3.18 -2.24
C MET A 425 -32.51 -3.09 -1.22
N LYS A 426 -33.42 -4.05 -1.23
CA LYS A 426 -34.47 -4.18 -0.18
C LYS A 426 -33.87 -4.36 1.21
N GLN A 427 -32.82 -5.19 1.35
CA GLN A 427 -32.16 -5.44 2.65
C GLN A 427 -31.47 -4.19 3.19
N VAL A 428 -30.88 -3.39 2.33
CA VAL A 428 -30.20 -2.13 2.73
C VAL A 428 -31.14 -0.93 2.77
N GLY A 429 -32.42 -1.09 2.45
CA GLY A 429 -33.41 -0.03 2.51
C GLY A 429 -33.30 1.03 1.42
N LEU A 430 -32.68 0.70 0.29
CA LEU A 430 -32.54 1.61 -0.86
C LEU A 430 -33.49 1.26 -2.01
N PRO A 431 -33.88 2.24 -2.83
CA PRO A 431 -34.75 2.00 -3.97
C PRO A 431 -34.05 1.21 -5.06
N TYR A 432 -34.84 0.37 -5.77
CA TYR A 432 -34.40 -0.29 -7.00
C TYR A 432 -35.51 -0.15 -8.06
N SER A 433 -35.12 0.38 -9.22
CA SER A 433 -36.07 0.67 -10.30
C SER A 433 -36.46 -0.57 -11.14
N GLY A 434 -35.72 -1.66 -11.03
CA GLY A 434 -35.82 -2.80 -11.94
C GLY A 434 -34.89 -2.70 -13.15
N GLU A 435 -34.26 -1.53 -13.40
CA GLU A 435 -33.31 -1.31 -14.49
C GLU A 435 -31.90 -1.19 -13.97
N TYR A 436 -31.01 -2.10 -14.38
CA TYR A 436 -29.60 -2.06 -14.00
C TYR A 436 -28.66 -1.91 -15.18
N GLY A 437 -27.45 -1.52 -14.91
CA GLY A 437 -26.32 -1.50 -15.80
C GLY A 437 -25.02 -1.70 -15.03
N PHE A 438 -23.88 -1.52 -15.73
CA PHE A 438 -22.57 -1.54 -15.11
C PHE A 438 -21.88 -0.23 -15.39
N VAL A 439 -21.22 0.33 -14.38
CA VAL A 439 -20.44 1.57 -14.46
C VAL A 439 -18.99 1.27 -14.12
N GLU A 440 -18.07 1.84 -14.90
CA GLU A 440 -16.64 1.76 -14.60
C GLU A 440 -16.34 2.44 -13.27
N THR A 441 -15.48 1.78 -12.48
CA THR A 441 -15.08 2.26 -11.15
C THR A 441 -13.57 2.20 -10.98
N VAL A 442 -13.03 3.17 -10.25
CA VAL A 442 -11.62 3.26 -9.89
C VAL A 442 -11.47 3.36 -8.39
N MET A 443 -10.45 2.70 -7.84
CA MET A 443 -10.11 2.77 -6.43
C MET A 443 -8.60 2.84 -6.24
N TYR A 444 -8.14 3.75 -5.40
CA TYR A 444 -6.72 3.98 -5.10
C TYR A 444 -6.33 3.33 -3.79
N TRP A 445 -5.26 2.56 -3.80
CA TRP A 445 -4.72 1.88 -2.63
C TRP A 445 -3.29 2.33 -2.38
N PRO A 446 -3.01 3.17 -1.38
CA PRO A 446 -1.65 3.50 -0.98
C PRO A 446 -0.84 2.25 -0.63
N VAL A 447 0.37 2.16 -1.16
CA VAL A 447 1.32 1.06 -0.94
C VAL A 447 2.24 1.44 0.20
N ASN A 448 2.26 0.64 1.28
CA ASN A 448 2.95 0.97 2.52
C ASN A 448 3.87 -0.13 3.05
N HIS A 449 3.76 -1.34 2.51
CA HIS A 449 4.56 -2.53 2.88
C HIS A 449 5.45 -2.95 1.71
N MET A 450 6.24 -4.01 1.90
CA MET A 450 7.26 -4.47 0.95
C MET A 450 8.41 -3.48 0.76
N VAL A 451 8.87 -2.90 1.88
CA VAL A 451 9.99 -1.96 1.89
C VAL A 451 11.28 -2.66 1.43
N ALA A 452 11.86 -2.15 0.36
CA ALA A 452 13.06 -2.69 -0.25
C ALA A 452 14.34 -2.34 0.54
N PRO A 453 15.42 -3.13 0.42
CA PRO A 453 16.75 -2.75 0.85
C PRO A 453 17.19 -1.39 0.27
N LYS A 454 18.04 -0.65 0.99
CA LYS A 454 18.46 0.73 0.61
C LYS A 454 19.08 0.82 -0.80
N ASP A 455 19.77 -0.21 -1.22
CA ASP A 455 20.43 -0.33 -2.53
C ASP A 455 19.46 -0.64 -3.68
N GLN A 456 18.22 -1.00 -3.36
CA GLN A 456 17.13 -1.22 -4.31
C GLN A 456 16.11 -0.09 -4.32
N ALA A 457 16.33 0.97 -3.54
CA ALA A 457 15.45 2.14 -3.55
C ALA A 457 15.45 2.84 -4.92
N VAL A 458 14.35 3.52 -5.23
CA VAL A 458 14.18 4.26 -6.49
C VAL A 458 15.30 5.27 -6.69
N GLY A 459 15.97 5.20 -7.84
CA GLY A 459 17.06 6.09 -8.22
C GLY A 459 16.57 7.45 -8.72
N CYS A 460 17.45 8.48 -8.63
CA CYS A 460 17.12 9.85 -9.05
C CYS A 460 16.63 9.92 -10.51
N ALA A 461 17.28 9.19 -11.43
CA ALA A 461 16.96 9.20 -12.85
C ALA A 461 15.61 8.52 -13.21
N GLU A 462 15.03 7.74 -12.29
CA GLU A 462 13.71 7.13 -12.52
C GLU A 462 12.57 8.15 -12.38
N CYS A 463 12.77 9.20 -11.58
CA CYS A 463 11.81 10.29 -11.41
C CYS A 463 12.21 11.52 -12.23
N HIS A 464 13.50 11.91 -12.18
CA HIS A 464 14.05 13.07 -12.87
C HIS A 464 14.41 12.73 -14.33
N THR A 465 13.44 12.36 -15.12
CA THR A 465 13.59 11.94 -16.52
C THR A 465 12.47 12.47 -17.39
N ARG A 466 12.78 12.67 -18.68
CA ARG A 466 11.81 13.06 -19.73
C ARG A 466 11.15 11.85 -20.41
N ASN A 467 11.51 10.65 -19.98
CA ASN A 467 10.90 9.44 -20.51
C ASN A 467 9.43 9.33 -20.08
N ASN A 468 8.57 8.89 -20.97
CA ASN A 468 7.15 8.70 -20.68
C ASN A 468 6.88 7.59 -19.67
N ASP A 469 7.83 6.69 -19.46
CA ASP A 469 7.82 5.61 -18.46
C ASP A 469 8.49 5.99 -17.13
N GLY A 470 8.91 7.25 -16.99
CA GLY A 470 9.41 7.81 -15.74
C GLY A 470 8.36 7.74 -14.63
N ARG A 471 8.77 7.41 -13.41
CA ARG A 471 7.85 7.15 -12.28
C ARG A 471 6.87 8.29 -12.00
N LEU A 472 7.28 9.53 -12.21
CA LEU A 472 6.45 10.73 -12.01
C LEU A 472 5.99 11.37 -13.33
N ALA A 473 6.03 10.64 -14.45
CA ALA A 473 5.68 11.17 -15.76
C ALA A 473 4.22 11.64 -15.84
N GLN A 474 3.31 10.97 -15.15
CA GLN A 474 1.87 11.27 -15.14
C GLN A 474 1.47 12.27 -14.04
N LEU A 475 2.36 12.57 -13.09
CA LEU A 475 2.03 13.47 -11.99
C LEU A 475 2.23 14.92 -12.41
N SER A 476 1.15 15.68 -12.43
CA SER A 476 1.11 17.08 -12.88
C SER A 476 1.01 18.08 -11.73
N GLY A 477 0.95 19.38 -12.06
CA GLY A 477 0.71 20.45 -11.09
C GLY A 477 1.97 21.03 -10.45
N PHE A 478 3.19 20.58 -10.81
CA PHE A 478 4.46 21.11 -10.29
C PHE A 478 5.59 20.95 -11.30
N TYR A 479 6.63 21.77 -11.13
CA TYR A 479 7.85 21.66 -11.93
C TYR A 479 8.81 20.64 -11.34
N LEU A 480 9.18 19.63 -12.12
CA LEU A 480 10.18 18.64 -11.75
C LEU A 480 11.44 18.78 -12.62
N PRO A 481 12.58 19.15 -12.03
CA PRO A 481 13.84 19.21 -12.77
C PRO A 481 14.16 17.88 -13.45
N GLY A 482 14.62 17.93 -14.70
CA GLY A 482 14.93 16.72 -15.49
C GLY A 482 13.73 16.11 -16.22
N ARG A 483 12.49 16.33 -15.75
CA ARG A 483 11.25 15.98 -16.48
C ARG A 483 10.74 17.14 -17.32
N ASP A 484 10.55 18.29 -16.67
CA ASP A 484 9.86 19.41 -17.28
C ASP A 484 10.83 20.37 -17.98
N TYR A 485 10.39 20.97 -19.06
CA TYR A 485 11.13 21.96 -19.81
C TYR A 485 10.94 23.36 -19.21
N ASN A 486 12.06 24.03 -18.91
CA ASN A 486 12.08 25.46 -18.65
C ASN A 486 12.82 26.15 -19.78
N LYS A 487 12.09 26.57 -20.82
CA LYS A 487 12.70 27.13 -22.05
C LYS A 487 13.78 28.21 -21.79
N PRO A 488 13.58 29.21 -20.91
CA PRO A 488 14.62 30.18 -20.61
C PRO A 488 15.88 29.59 -19.98
N LEU A 489 15.74 28.69 -19.01
CA LEU A 489 16.85 28.05 -18.32
C LEU A 489 17.59 27.07 -19.22
N ASP A 490 16.85 26.26 -19.99
CA ASP A 490 17.43 25.32 -20.94
C ASP A 490 18.24 26.06 -22.01
N PHE A 491 17.68 27.16 -22.57
CA PHE A 491 18.38 28.00 -23.54
C PHE A 491 19.64 28.64 -22.93
N ALA A 492 19.55 29.23 -21.74
CA ALA A 492 20.69 29.81 -21.03
C ALA A 492 21.77 28.75 -20.75
N GLY A 493 21.39 27.56 -20.31
CA GLY A 493 22.32 26.44 -20.06
C GLY A 493 23.03 25.99 -21.34
N ILE A 494 22.30 25.79 -22.44
CA ILE A 494 22.85 25.43 -23.75
C ILE A 494 23.80 26.53 -24.26
N PHE A 495 23.38 27.79 -24.16
CA PHE A 495 24.21 28.93 -24.55
C PHE A 495 25.52 28.97 -23.77
N LEU A 496 25.48 28.88 -22.43
CA LEU A 496 26.66 28.88 -21.57
C LEU A 496 27.60 27.70 -21.87
N PHE A 497 27.03 26.51 -22.15
CA PHE A 497 27.80 25.34 -22.52
C PHE A 497 28.60 25.57 -23.81
N PHE A 498 27.95 26.01 -24.88
CA PHE A 498 28.62 26.28 -26.15
C PHE A 498 29.55 27.50 -26.09
N ALA A 499 29.20 28.54 -25.34
CA ALA A 499 30.05 29.70 -25.11
C ALA A 499 31.33 29.31 -24.37
N SER A 500 31.27 28.42 -23.38
CA SER A 500 32.43 27.91 -22.67
C SER A 500 33.36 27.11 -23.59
N ILE A 501 32.80 26.20 -24.40
CA ILE A 501 33.58 25.42 -25.38
C ILE A 501 34.21 26.37 -26.42
N GLY A 502 33.43 27.30 -26.95
CA GLY A 502 33.93 28.31 -27.90
C GLY A 502 35.06 29.15 -27.31
N GLY A 503 34.87 29.61 -26.05
CA GLY A 503 35.91 30.34 -25.33
C GLY A 503 37.22 29.56 -25.18
N VAL A 504 37.13 28.28 -24.83
CA VAL A 504 38.32 27.40 -24.72
C VAL A 504 38.99 27.21 -26.07
N LEU A 505 38.23 26.98 -27.15
CA LEU A 505 38.75 26.80 -28.50
C LEU A 505 39.42 28.07 -29.02
N ILE A 506 38.78 29.24 -28.84
CA ILE A 506 39.35 30.54 -29.20
C ILE A 506 40.66 30.79 -28.42
N HIS A 507 40.64 30.56 -27.11
CA HIS A 507 41.85 30.72 -26.30
C HIS A 507 42.99 29.80 -26.75
N ALA A 508 42.68 28.54 -27.05
CA ALA A 508 43.64 27.59 -27.58
C ALA A 508 44.20 28.03 -28.94
N ALA A 509 43.36 28.48 -29.85
CA ALA A 509 43.75 29.00 -31.14
C ALA A 509 44.67 30.23 -31.02
N ILE A 510 44.31 31.20 -30.18
CA ILE A 510 45.13 32.39 -29.92
C ILE A 510 46.50 31.97 -29.36
N ARG A 511 46.57 31.05 -28.40
CA ARG A 511 47.84 30.55 -27.85
C ARG A 511 48.72 29.88 -28.92
N ILE A 512 48.11 29.10 -29.81
CA ILE A 512 48.83 28.46 -30.92
C ILE A 512 49.39 29.51 -31.88
N LEU A 513 48.55 30.47 -32.29
CA LEU A 513 48.95 31.54 -33.21
C LEU A 513 50.08 32.41 -32.62
N VAL A 514 49.95 32.79 -31.34
CA VAL A 514 51.02 33.54 -30.62
C VAL A 514 52.29 32.72 -30.53
N SER A 515 52.22 31.43 -30.25
CA SER A 515 53.40 30.55 -30.23
C SER A 515 54.08 30.42 -31.60
N ILE A 516 53.30 30.29 -32.68
CA ILE A 516 53.81 30.25 -34.05
C ILE A 516 54.49 31.60 -34.40
N LYS A 517 53.86 32.74 -34.05
CA LYS A 517 54.40 34.06 -34.31
C LYS A 517 55.71 34.31 -33.54
N LYS A 518 55.75 33.86 -32.29
CA LYS A 518 56.97 33.94 -31.48
C LYS A 518 58.10 33.10 -32.05
N LYS A 519 57.84 31.85 -32.46
CA LYS A 519 58.82 31.01 -33.12
C LYS A 519 59.34 31.60 -34.42
N ARG A 520 58.45 32.19 -35.25
CA ARG A 520 58.84 32.84 -36.50
C ARG A 520 59.71 34.08 -36.23
N TYR A 521 59.38 34.85 -35.19
CA TYR A 521 60.23 35.99 -34.78
C TYR A 521 61.61 35.53 -34.30
N GLU A 522 61.73 34.50 -33.47
CA GLU A 522 62.94 33.92 -32.99
C GLU A 522 63.85 33.38 -34.15
N MET A 523 63.26 32.74 -35.17
CA MET A 523 63.96 32.28 -36.35
C MET A 523 64.53 33.46 -37.18
N ASN A 524 63.68 34.50 -37.40
CA ASN A 524 64.13 35.68 -38.14
C ASN A 524 65.29 36.45 -37.44
N VAL A 525 65.32 36.47 -36.10
CA VAL A 525 66.39 37.05 -35.33
C VAL A 525 67.66 36.22 -35.48
N ILE A 526 67.55 34.90 -35.44
CA ILE A 526 68.70 33.99 -35.62
C ILE A 526 69.27 34.11 -37.05
N ASP A 527 68.43 34.21 -38.06
CA ASP A 527 68.87 34.38 -39.45
C ASP A 527 69.58 35.76 -39.65
N TYR A 528 69.06 36.82 -39.04
CA TYR A 528 69.67 38.14 -39.07
C TYR A 528 71.02 38.19 -38.33
N GLU A 529 71.19 37.52 -37.20
CA GLU A 529 72.44 37.40 -36.46
C GLU A 529 73.52 36.59 -37.25
N ASN A 530 73.05 35.54 -37.98
CA ASN A 530 73.93 34.74 -38.82
C ASN A 530 74.41 35.51 -40.08
N GLU A 531 73.59 36.39 -40.69
CA GLU A 531 73.96 37.24 -41.80
C GLU A 531 75.01 38.36 -41.45
N GLN A 532 75.03 38.76 -40.16
CA GLN A 532 75.98 39.75 -39.70
C GLN A 532 77.37 39.15 -39.30
N GLN A 533 77.53 37.82 -39.29
CA GLN A 533 78.73 37.10 -38.95
C GLN A 533 79.49 36.59 -40.19
N ILE A 534 79.04 36.88 -41.41
CA ILE A 534 79.69 36.64 -42.69
C ILE A 534 80.22 37.97 -43.23
#